data_5b04a3f1260f65d57e1690b5adf840f6
#
_entry.id   5b04a3f1260f65d57e1690b5adf840f6
#
_cell.length_a   1.000
_cell.length_b   1.000
_cell.length_c   1.000
_cell.angle_alpha   90.00
_cell.angle_beta   90.00
_cell.angle_gamma   90.00
#
_symmetry.space_group_name_H-M   'P 1'
#
loop_
_entity.id
_entity.type
_entity.pdbx_description
1 polymer ?
#
loop_
_entity_poly.entity_id
_entity_poly.type
_entity_poly.pdbx_seq_one_letter_code
_entity_poly.pdbx_strand_id
1 'polypeptide(L)'
;MKRNLSILISCLFLLSGCTEFIEPSLGSKTVQLMAPGDKLESTTYKQLFWWERHEDALRYRIQIVSPKFDSVATFIMDSVVTTDKFEHTLDPGKYEWRVRPENGSSSGAYATRSFTIFPSSIADQQVQLNIPGAGFITGTTDIQFGWLSLFGATNYRLQIDKNNFADENKLTFNVVTSNLSSVQTMTTEGLYQWRVRAETATLNSKWSVVRTFTYDVTPPDKVVLSSPINEQSVTKPVTLRWNAPADATKYELEVYKNNATTPINGTFPLTLTSTSYSLTVGEIGEKLMWRVRAIDKSGNKGAYSEYFTFTIQ
;
A
#
# COMPACT_ATOMS: atom_id res chain seq x y z
N MET A 1 -13.37 49.74 -63.81
CA MET A 1 -13.91 49.55 -62.43
C MET A 1 -13.50 48.14 -61.96
N LYS A 2 -12.49 48.08 -61.11
CA LYS A 2 -12.02 46.79 -60.48
C LYS A 2 -12.39 46.85 -59.00
N ARG A 3 -13.25 45.93 -58.54
CA ARG A 3 -13.65 45.77 -57.13
C ARG A 3 -12.68 44.82 -56.48
N ASN A 4 -11.90 45.35 -55.54
CA ASN A 4 -11.08 44.52 -54.67
C ASN A 4 -11.96 43.93 -53.54
N LEU A 5 -11.98 42.59 -53.46
CA LEU A 5 -12.63 41.85 -52.37
C LEU A 5 -11.57 41.52 -51.32
N SER A 6 -11.57 42.23 -50.19
CA SER A 6 -10.72 41.94 -49.06
C SER A 6 -11.33 40.81 -48.23
N ILE A 7 -10.65 39.70 -48.20
CA ILE A 7 -10.99 38.56 -47.32
C ILE A 7 -10.40 38.81 -45.92
N LEU A 8 -11.26 39.02 -44.96
CA LEU A 8 -10.92 39.17 -43.54
C LEU A 8 -10.77 37.77 -42.93
N ILE A 9 -9.54 37.29 -42.72
CA ILE A 9 -9.27 36.05 -42.00
C ILE A 9 -9.33 36.36 -40.51
N SER A 10 -10.43 35.94 -39.86
CA SER A 10 -10.58 35.99 -38.41
C SER A 10 -9.81 34.79 -37.80
N CYS A 11 -8.64 35.07 -37.22
CA CYS A 11 -7.90 34.12 -36.38
C CYS A 11 -8.63 33.94 -35.04
N LEU A 12 -9.35 32.82 -34.92
CA LEU A 12 -9.94 32.39 -33.64
C LEU A 12 -8.83 31.78 -32.79
N PHE A 13 -8.25 32.58 -31.88
CA PHE A 13 -7.36 32.06 -30.84
C PHE A 13 -8.19 31.23 -29.86
N LEU A 14 -8.10 29.91 -29.93
CA LEU A 14 -8.53 29.00 -28.87
C LEU A 14 -7.56 29.18 -27.68
N LEU A 15 -7.94 29.99 -26.73
CA LEU A 15 -7.33 30.02 -25.40
C LEU A 15 -7.71 28.70 -24.70
N SER A 16 -6.87 27.67 -24.83
CA SER A 16 -6.87 26.54 -23.91
C SER A 16 -6.35 27.07 -22.57
N GLY A 17 -7.25 27.58 -21.73
CA GLY A 17 -6.97 27.87 -20.34
C GLY A 17 -6.64 26.56 -19.65
N CYS A 18 -5.34 26.35 -19.30
CA CYS A 18 -5.01 25.44 -18.24
C CYS A 18 -5.72 25.97 -16.99
N THR A 19 -6.73 25.27 -16.51
CA THR A 19 -7.27 25.50 -15.17
C THR A 19 -6.20 25.00 -14.21
N GLU A 20 -5.27 25.89 -13.84
CA GLU A 20 -4.36 25.64 -12.73
C GLU A 20 -5.26 25.43 -11.50
N PHE A 21 -5.29 24.21 -10.98
CA PHE A 21 -6.00 23.90 -9.74
C PHE A 21 -5.17 24.53 -8.60
N ILE A 22 -5.53 25.76 -8.21
CA ILE A 22 -4.89 26.47 -7.11
C ILE A 22 -5.49 25.88 -5.82
N GLU A 23 -4.72 25.08 -5.11
CA GLU A 23 -5.11 24.60 -3.79
C GLU A 23 -5.19 25.77 -2.80
N PRO A 24 -6.21 25.84 -1.95
CA PRO A 24 -6.31 26.87 -0.92
C PRO A 24 -5.08 26.88 -0.01
N SER A 25 -4.56 28.09 0.28
CA SER A 25 -3.43 28.22 1.19
C SER A 25 -3.81 27.85 2.63
N LEU A 26 -3.05 26.95 3.23
CA LEU A 26 -3.20 26.59 4.63
C LEU A 26 -2.60 27.64 5.59
N GLY A 27 -1.60 28.40 5.17
CA GLY A 27 -1.03 29.54 5.91
C GLY A 27 -0.96 29.34 7.43
N SER A 28 -1.72 30.15 8.19
CA SER A 28 -1.83 30.06 9.66
C SER A 28 -2.88 29.03 10.15
N LYS A 29 -3.51 28.28 9.26
CA LYS A 29 -4.51 27.26 9.65
C LYS A 29 -3.89 26.18 10.53
N THR A 30 -4.61 25.78 11.58
CA THR A 30 -4.22 24.71 12.49
C THR A 30 -5.29 23.63 12.51
N VAL A 31 -4.96 22.45 13.04
CA VAL A 31 -5.94 21.43 13.38
C VAL A 31 -6.32 21.53 14.84
N GLN A 32 -7.54 21.12 15.19
CA GLN A 32 -7.92 20.91 16.59
C GLN A 32 -7.45 19.52 17.03
N LEU A 33 -6.52 19.48 18.00
CA LEU A 33 -6.05 18.22 18.58
C LEU A 33 -7.12 17.67 19.52
N MET A 34 -7.40 16.36 19.46
CA MET A 34 -8.43 15.69 20.25
C MET A 34 -7.82 14.79 21.32
N ALA A 35 -6.90 13.89 20.94
CA ALA A 35 -6.23 12.96 21.86
C ALA A 35 -4.74 12.78 21.45
N PRO A 36 -3.83 12.60 22.44
CA PRO A 36 -3.99 12.76 23.88
C PRO A 36 -4.39 14.18 24.29
N GLY A 37 -5.15 14.29 25.39
CA GLY A 37 -5.50 15.59 25.97
C GLY A 37 -4.25 16.37 26.40
N ASP A 38 -4.33 17.70 26.44
CA ASP A 38 -3.22 18.49 26.96
C ASP A 38 -2.99 18.20 28.45
N LYS A 39 -1.71 17.98 28.80
CA LYS A 39 -1.25 17.58 30.16
C LYS A 39 -1.86 16.29 30.68
N LEU A 40 -2.34 15.41 29.77
CA LEU A 40 -2.84 14.08 30.16
C LEU A 40 -1.75 13.32 30.93
N GLU A 41 -2.15 12.65 31.97
CA GLU A 41 -1.37 11.63 32.69
C GLU A 41 -1.92 10.25 32.38
N SER A 42 -1.08 9.32 31.97
CA SER A 42 -1.49 7.98 31.54
C SER A 42 -0.52 6.92 32.06
N THR A 43 -1.01 5.70 32.26
CA THR A 43 -0.19 4.51 32.48
C THR A 43 -0.23 3.57 31.29
N THR A 44 -0.99 3.92 30.24
CA THR A 44 -1.06 3.17 28.99
C THR A 44 0.07 3.59 28.07
N TYR A 45 0.86 2.65 27.59
CA TYR A 45 2.02 2.94 26.72
C TYR A 45 1.62 3.18 25.26
N LYS A 46 0.60 2.51 24.77
CA LYS A 46 0.04 2.75 23.43
C LYS A 46 -0.89 3.95 23.47
N GLN A 47 -0.51 5.03 22.80
CA GLN A 47 -1.25 6.28 22.69
C GLN A 47 -1.94 6.40 21.34
N LEU A 48 -3.17 6.88 21.34
CA LEU A 48 -3.91 7.29 20.15
C LEU A 48 -3.75 8.79 19.97
N PHE A 49 -3.12 9.22 18.89
CA PHE A 49 -3.05 10.59 18.44
C PHE A 49 -4.21 10.82 17.49
N TRP A 50 -5.07 11.79 17.79
CA TRP A 50 -6.26 12.10 17.03
C TRP A 50 -6.48 13.60 16.97
N TRP A 51 -6.87 14.10 15.77
CA TRP A 51 -7.18 15.50 15.49
C TRP A 51 -8.36 15.61 14.52
N GLU A 52 -9.00 16.77 14.47
CA GLU A 52 -10.04 17.04 13.49
C GLU A 52 -9.44 17.25 12.11
N ARG A 53 -10.13 16.72 11.10
CA ARG A 53 -9.73 16.93 9.70
C ARG A 53 -9.95 18.39 9.32
N HIS A 54 -9.00 18.93 8.56
CA HIS A 54 -9.14 20.22 7.90
C HIS A 54 -9.53 19.96 6.44
N GLU A 55 -10.54 20.67 5.92
CA GLU A 55 -11.12 20.46 4.57
C GLU A 55 -10.11 20.61 3.43
N ASP A 56 -9.18 21.54 3.56
CA ASP A 56 -8.15 21.84 2.55
C ASP A 56 -6.86 21.01 2.73
N ALA A 57 -6.79 20.09 3.71
CA ALA A 57 -5.62 19.28 3.96
C ALA A 57 -5.70 17.93 3.22
N LEU A 58 -4.65 17.59 2.50
CA LEU A 58 -4.48 16.29 1.87
C LEU A 58 -3.76 15.28 2.78
N ARG A 59 -2.94 15.80 3.69
CA ARG A 59 -2.14 15.03 4.63
C ARG A 59 -1.79 15.86 5.86
N TYR A 60 -1.25 15.20 6.86
CA TYR A 60 -0.86 15.80 8.14
C TYR A 60 0.55 15.39 8.50
N ARG A 61 1.37 16.35 8.97
CA ARG A 61 2.65 16.03 9.58
C ARG A 61 2.49 15.98 11.08
N ILE A 62 2.74 14.81 11.67
CA ILE A 62 2.77 14.58 13.11
C ILE A 62 4.20 14.46 13.59
N GLN A 63 4.52 15.13 14.69
CA GLN A 63 5.82 15.05 15.36
C GLN A 63 5.64 14.78 16.85
N ILE A 64 6.50 13.95 17.42
CA ILE A 64 6.54 13.61 18.84
C ILE A 64 7.98 13.73 19.34
N VAL A 65 8.17 14.42 20.46
CA VAL A 65 9.48 14.59 21.11
C VAL A 65 9.40 14.30 22.61
N SER A 66 10.54 14.05 23.23
CA SER A 66 10.69 13.96 24.68
C SER A 66 11.81 14.93 25.11
N PRO A 67 11.64 15.75 26.17
CA PRO A 67 10.38 15.99 26.86
C PRO A 67 9.49 17.02 26.16
N LYS A 68 10.07 18.02 25.42
CA LYS A 68 9.34 19.09 24.73
C LYS A 68 10.13 19.71 23.57
N PHE A 69 9.45 20.41 22.66
CA PHE A 69 10.08 20.99 21.45
C PHE A 69 11.10 22.08 21.75
N ASP A 70 10.96 22.84 22.85
CA ASP A 70 11.93 23.87 23.25
C ASP A 70 13.23 23.29 23.82
N SER A 71 13.23 22.02 24.26
CA SER A 71 14.38 21.35 24.84
C SER A 71 14.34 19.86 24.54
N VAL A 72 14.48 19.52 23.26
CA VAL A 72 14.41 18.14 22.77
C VAL A 72 15.62 17.33 23.28
N ALA A 73 15.35 16.29 24.10
CA ALA A 73 16.35 15.28 24.44
C ALA A 73 16.29 14.13 23.41
N THR A 74 15.10 13.74 22.99
CA THR A 74 14.90 12.68 22.00
C THR A 74 13.80 13.07 21.01
N PHE A 75 14.11 12.96 19.74
CA PHE A 75 13.13 13.07 18.67
C PHE A 75 12.56 11.67 18.41
N ILE A 76 11.32 11.45 18.84
CA ILE A 76 10.68 10.12 18.78
C ILE A 76 10.19 9.84 17.36
N MET A 77 9.51 10.80 16.74
CA MET A 77 8.89 10.59 15.43
C MET A 77 8.66 11.89 14.68
N ASP A 78 8.82 11.82 13.35
CA ASP A 78 8.35 12.78 12.36
C ASP A 78 7.76 12.01 11.19
N SER A 79 6.44 12.02 11.03
CA SER A 79 5.74 11.25 10.01
C SER A 79 4.69 12.07 9.30
N VAL A 80 4.45 11.73 8.04
CA VAL A 80 3.36 12.28 7.23
C VAL A 80 2.31 11.20 7.05
N VAL A 81 1.06 11.51 7.43
CA VAL A 81 -0.08 10.59 7.36
C VAL A 81 -1.24 11.24 6.61
N THR A 82 -2.07 10.44 5.97
CA THR A 82 -3.29 10.88 5.26
C THR A 82 -4.56 10.71 6.09
N THR A 83 -4.42 10.08 7.25
CA THR A 83 -5.51 9.88 8.23
C THR A 83 -5.48 10.97 9.29
N ASP A 84 -6.57 11.11 10.02
CA ASP A 84 -6.74 11.99 11.18
C ASP A 84 -6.39 11.30 12.51
N LYS A 85 -5.91 10.04 12.43
CA LYS A 85 -5.56 9.21 13.59
C LYS A 85 -4.25 8.50 13.36
N PHE A 86 -3.48 8.36 14.44
CA PHE A 86 -2.22 7.64 14.46
C PHE A 86 -2.02 6.98 15.83
N GLU A 87 -1.59 5.73 15.86
CA GLU A 87 -1.28 5.02 17.11
C GLU A 87 0.23 4.77 17.22
N HIS A 88 0.77 5.03 18.40
CA HIS A 88 2.19 4.74 18.69
C HIS A 88 2.38 4.30 20.14
N THR A 89 3.26 3.30 20.34
CA THR A 89 3.67 2.86 21.68
C THR A 89 4.91 3.66 22.11
N LEU A 90 4.83 4.24 23.30
CA LEU A 90 5.86 5.07 23.90
C LEU A 90 6.26 4.48 25.26
N ASP A 91 7.51 4.66 25.64
CA ASP A 91 8.00 4.32 26.95
C ASP A 91 7.48 5.30 28.03
N PRO A 92 7.55 4.98 29.33
CA PRO A 92 7.30 5.96 30.38
C PRO A 92 8.18 7.21 30.21
N GLY A 93 7.56 8.39 30.30
CA GLY A 93 8.26 9.66 30.05
C GLY A 93 7.32 10.85 29.88
N LYS A 94 7.93 12.02 29.68
CA LYS A 94 7.22 13.27 29.34
C LYS A 94 7.36 13.52 27.85
N TYR A 95 6.28 13.95 27.21
CA TYR A 95 6.19 14.12 25.78
C TYR A 95 5.48 15.39 25.38
N GLU A 96 5.93 15.99 24.29
CA GLU A 96 5.13 16.93 23.47
C GLU A 96 4.91 16.35 22.09
N TRP A 97 3.72 16.58 21.57
CA TRP A 97 3.34 16.21 20.22
C TRP A 97 2.65 17.37 19.52
N ARG A 98 2.81 17.43 18.22
CA ARG A 98 2.19 18.48 17.40
C ARG A 98 1.81 17.96 16.03
N VAL A 99 0.79 18.57 15.46
CA VAL A 99 0.27 18.25 14.11
C VAL A 99 0.05 19.55 13.35
N ARG A 100 0.34 19.52 12.06
CA ARG A 100 -0.07 20.56 11.12
C ARG A 100 -0.70 19.94 9.88
N PRO A 101 -1.68 20.62 9.25
CA PRO A 101 -2.23 20.21 7.96
C PRO A 101 -1.23 20.57 6.83
N GLU A 102 -1.18 19.73 5.80
CA GLU A 102 -0.39 19.96 4.58
C GLU A 102 -1.23 19.62 3.33
N ASN A 103 -1.05 20.41 2.25
CA ASN A 103 -1.54 20.08 0.92
C ASN A 103 -0.39 20.13 -0.10
N GLY A 104 -0.68 20.13 -1.40
CA GLY A 104 0.36 20.15 -2.45
C GLY A 104 1.16 21.44 -2.51
N SER A 105 0.55 22.58 -2.09
CA SER A 105 1.12 23.91 -2.26
C SER A 105 1.58 24.58 -0.97
N SER A 106 1.07 24.16 0.20
CA SER A 106 1.30 24.85 1.46
C SER A 106 1.22 23.94 2.69
N SER A 107 1.72 24.46 3.82
CA SER A 107 1.61 23.84 5.14
C SER A 107 1.01 24.83 6.13
N GLY A 108 0.13 24.35 7.00
CA GLY A 108 -0.43 25.14 8.09
C GLY A 108 0.51 25.25 9.30
N ALA A 109 0.04 25.91 10.34
CA ALA A 109 0.74 26.04 11.61
C ALA A 109 0.56 24.76 12.47
N TYR A 110 1.53 24.50 13.34
CA TYR A 110 1.45 23.40 14.29
C TYR A 110 0.50 23.73 15.45
N ALA A 111 -0.37 22.79 15.78
CA ALA A 111 -1.02 22.72 17.08
C ALA A 111 -0.23 21.75 17.96
N THR A 112 0.01 22.11 19.24
CA THR A 112 0.90 21.37 20.16
C THR A 112 0.18 21.05 21.46
N ARG A 113 0.43 19.85 22.02
CA ARG A 113 0.00 19.43 23.36
C ARG A 113 1.10 18.63 24.05
N SER A 114 1.02 18.55 25.35
CA SER A 114 1.91 17.74 26.20
C SER A 114 1.15 16.62 26.92
N PHE A 115 1.86 15.57 27.31
CA PHE A 115 1.34 14.49 28.16
C PHE A 115 2.49 13.76 28.87
N THR A 116 2.12 12.96 29.87
CA THR A 116 3.07 12.14 30.63
C THR A 116 2.61 10.71 30.68
N ILE A 117 3.53 9.76 30.48
CA ILE A 117 3.29 8.33 30.67
C ILE A 117 4.07 7.88 31.90
N PHE A 118 3.36 7.32 32.88
CA PHE A 118 3.97 6.74 34.08
C PHE A 118 4.25 5.24 33.90
N PRO A 119 5.28 4.70 34.55
CA PRO A 119 5.53 3.26 34.59
C PRO A 119 4.30 2.51 35.12
N SER A 120 4.01 1.35 34.55
CA SER A 120 2.98 0.43 35.00
C SER A 120 3.39 -1.01 34.77
N SER A 121 2.59 -1.97 35.25
CA SER A 121 2.83 -3.39 35.04
C SER A 121 2.81 -3.74 33.56
N ILE A 122 3.76 -4.58 33.10
CA ILE A 122 3.73 -5.11 31.73
C ILE A 122 2.46 -5.92 31.45
N ALA A 123 1.85 -6.51 32.48
CA ALA A 123 0.60 -7.29 32.36
C ALA A 123 -0.59 -6.43 31.92
N ASP A 124 -0.56 -5.13 32.16
CA ASP A 124 -1.60 -4.19 31.71
C ASP A 124 -1.38 -3.69 30.30
N GLN A 125 -0.23 -3.90 29.74
CA GLN A 125 0.20 -3.39 28.44
C GLN A 125 -0.05 -4.39 27.30
N GLN A 126 0.08 -3.90 26.08
CA GLN A 126 -0.13 -4.67 24.85
C GLN A 126 0.92 -4.30 23.82
N VAL A 127 1.50 -5.30 23.15
CA VAL A 127 2.48 -5.11 22.05
C VAL A 127 1.77 -4.52 20.83
N GLN A 128 2.37 -3.51 20.22
CA GLN A 128 1.93 -2.96 18.94
C GLN A 128 2.63 -3.68 17.79
N LEU A 129 1.84 -4.30 16.91
CA LEU A 129 2.36 -4.97 15.72
C LEU A 129 2.74 -3.94 14.65
N ASN A 130 3.85 -4.20 13.93
CA ASN A 130 4.34 -3.37 12.85
C ASN A 130 4.07 -4.03 11.49
N ILE A 131 4.78 -5.09 11.14
CA ILE A 131 4.68 -5.82 9.85
C ILE A 131 4.46 -7.32 10.09
N PRO A 132 3.76 -7.98 9.15
CA PRO A 132 2.99 -7.44 8.05
C PRO A 132 1.72 -6.69 8.51
N GLY A 133 1.17 -5.84 7.63
CA GLY A 133 -0.12 -5.19 7.86
C GLY A 133 -1.27 -6.21 7.90
N ALA A 134 -2.42 -5.81 8.45
CA ALA A 134 -3.61 -6.67 8.45
C ALA A 134 -4.07 -6.97 7.01
N GLY A 135 -4.39 -8.24 6.73
CA GLY A 135 -4.82 -8.69 5.41
C GLY A 135 -3.69 -8.72 4.36
N PHE A 136 -2.41 -8.75 4.79
CA PHE A 136 -1.28 -8.93 3.89
C PHE A 136 -1.42 -10.24 3.08
N ILE A 137 -1.08 -10.18 1.79
CA ILE A 137 -1.14 -11.34 0.88
C ILE A 137 0.21 -11.47 0.19
N THR A 138 0.75 -12.68 0.13
CA THR A 138 2.07 -12.92 -0.45
C THR A 138 2.22 -14.35 -0.99
N GLY A 139 2.98 -14.49 -2.08
CA GLY A 139 3.51 -15.76 -2.57
C GLY A 139 4.92 -16.06 -2.07
N THR A 140 5.53 -15.17 -1.27
CA THR A 140 6.86 -15.38 -0.70
C THR A 140 6.80 -16.27 0.51
N THR A 141 7.62 -17.32 0.55
CA THR A 141 7.66 -18.31 1.63
C THR A 141 8.14 -17.75 2.95
N ASP A 142 9.15 -16.88 2.93
CA ASP A 142 9.74 -16.28 4.12
C ASP A 142 9.06 -14.96 4.43
N ILE A 143 8.32 -14.94 5.53
CA ILE A 143 7.56 -13.76 5.97
C ILE A 143 8.22 -13.20 7.24
N GLN A 144 8.53 -11.90 7.20
CA GLN A 144 9.03 -11.18 8.36
C GLN A 144 7.87 -10.63 9.18
N PHE A 145 7.82 -10.99 10.46
CA PHE A 145 6.91 -10.47 11.47
C PHE A 145 7.66 -9.49 12.36
N GLY A 146 7.14 -8.29 12.54
CA GLY A 146 7.79 -7.23 13.32
C GLY A 146 6.80 -6.52 14.24
N TRP A 147 7.30 -6.02 15.36
CA TRP A 147 6.54 -5.31 16.39
C TRP A 147 7.38 -4.21 17.04
N LEU A 148 6.74 -3.32 17.77
CA LEU A 148 7.43 -2.30 18.53
C LEU A 148 7.89 -2.84 19.89
N SER A 149 8.95 -2.26 20.42
CA SER A 149 9.41 -2.55 21.78
C SER A 149 8.32 -2.20 22.78
N LEU A 150 8.28 -2.95 23.88
CA LEU A 150 7.44 -2.66 25.03
C LEU A 150 8.35 -2.49 26.26
N PHE A 151 8.23 -1.36 26.95
CA PHE A 151 9.04 -1.05 28.11
C PHE A 151 8.94 -2.16 29.18
N GLY A 152 10.09 -2.61 29.67
CA GLY A 152 10.20 -3.69 30.64
C GLY A 152 10.19 -5.10 30.05
N ALA A 153 9.96 -5.28 28.76
CA ALA A 153 10.02 -6.59 28.11
C ALA A 153 11.45 -7.13 28.02
N THR A 154 11.63 -8.42 28.27
CA THR A 154 12.90 -9.12 28.05
C THR A 154 12.84 -10.02 26.82
N ASN A 155 11.66 -10.55 26.50
CA ASN A 155 11.39 -11.39 25.35
C ASN A 155 10.02 -11.09 24.76
N TYR A 156 9.79 -11.62 23.57
CA TYR A 156 8.52 -11.58 22.84
C TYR A 156 8.17 -12.98 22.39
N ARG A 157 6.90 -13.33 22.52
CA ARG A 157 6.34 -14.57 21.98
C ARG A 157 5.48 -14.27 20.77
N LEU A 158 5.91 -14.77 19.60
CA LEU A 158 5.15 -14.77 18.36
C LEU A 158 4.35 -16.08 18.27
N GLN A 159 3.06 -15.99 18.01
CA GLN A 159 2.22 -17.13 17.65
C GLN A 159 1.59 -16.90 16.28
N ILE A 160 1.60 -17.96 15.46
CA ILE A 160 0.94 -18.00 14.14
C ILE A 160 0.08 -19.26 14.08
N ASP A 161 -1.16 -19.13 13.61
CA ASP A 161 -2.11 -20.22 13.55
C ASP A 161 -3.08 -20.06 12.37
N LYS A 162 -3.76 -21.15 11.99
CA LYS A 162 -4.88 -21.15 11.02
C LYS A 162 -6.25 -21.26 11.67
N ASN A 163 -6.30 -21.57 12.96
CA ASN A 163 -7.52 -21.90 13.68
C ASN A 163 -7.79 -20.97 14.88
N ASN A 164 -7.45 -19.70 14.71
CA ASN A 164 -7.70 -18.62 15.69
C ASN A 164 -7.21 -18.95 17.12
N PHE A 165 -6.07 -19.66 17.23
CA PHE A 165 -5.42 -20.04 18.49
C PHE A 165 -6.29 -20.91 19.40
N ALA A 166 -7.21 -21.71 18.83
CA ALA A 166 -8.15 -22.56 19.58
C ALA A 166 -7.45 -23.67 20.38
N ASP A 167 -6.28 -24.13 19.92
CA ASP A 167 -5.45 -25.14 20.60
C ASP A 167 -3.99 -24.68 20.57
N GLU A 168 -3.51 -24.16 21.69
CA GLU A 168 -2.14 -23.64 21.82
C GLU A 168 -1.06 -24.74 21.68
N ASN A 169 -1.42 -26.02 21.71
CA ASN A 169 -0.49 -27.13 21.48
C ASN A 169 -0.34 -27.48 19.98
N LYS A 170 -1.19 -26.92 19.11
CA LYS A 170 -1.24 -27.21 17.67
C LYS A 170 -1.00 -25.96 16.80
N LEU A 171 -0.36 -24.96 17.34
CA LEU A 171 -0.04 -23.73 16.59
C LEU A 171 0.91 -24.06 15.44
N THR A 172 0.76 -23.33 14.32
CA THR A 172 1.71 -23.42 13.21
C THR A 172 3.12 -22.97 13.65
N PHE A 173 3.18 -21.88 14.40
CA PHE A 173 4.43 -21.40 15.04
C PHE A 173 4.15 -20.87 16.43
N ASN A 174 5.10 -21.14 17.36
CA ASN A 174 5.14 -20.60 18.70
C ASN A 174 6.61 -20.31 19.05
N VAL A 175 7.06 -19.08 18.84
CA VAL A 175 8.46 -18.70 18.87
C VAL A 175 8.71 -17.63 19.94
N VAL A 176 9.75 -17.81 20.76
CA VAL A 176 10.22 -16.79 21.70
C VAL A 176 11.53 -16.19 21.21
N THR A 177 11.63 -14.87 21.25
CA THR A 177 12.82 -14.12 20.84
C THR A 177 12.97 -12.84 21.65
N SER A 178 14.20 -12.38 21.83
CA SER A 178 14.48 -11.04 22.37
C SER A 178 14.48 -9.94 21.30
N ASN A 179 14.44 -10.32 20.02
CA ASN A 179 14.41 -9.38 18.90
C ASN A 179 13.02 -8.78 18.72
N LEU A 180 12.94 -7.65 18.01
CA LEU A 180 11.69 -6.99 17.63
C LEU A 180 11.14 -7.51 16.30
N SER A 181 11.70 -8.57 15.77
CA SER A 181 11.22 -9.25 14.57
C SER A 181 11.59 -10.72 14.55
N SER A 182 10.86 -11.49 13.75
CA SER A 182 11.12 -12.91 13.49
C SER A 182 10.72 -13.23 12.05
N VAL A 183 11.52 -14.02 11.34
CA VAL A 183 11.18 -14.56 10.03
C VAL A 183 10.65 -15.98 10.21
N GLN A 184 9.53 -16.29 9.55
CA GLN A 184 8.96 -17.64 9.55
C GLN A 184 8.73 -18.10 8.11
N THR A 185 9.14 -19.33 7.81
CA THR A 185 9.00 -19.95 6.49
C THR A 185 7.69 -20.71 6.42
N MET A 186 6.76 -20.23 5.58
CA MET A 186 5.47 -20.88 5.35
C MET A 186 5.62 -22.10 4.43
N THR A 187 4.97 -23.21 4.77
CA THR A 187 5.02 -24.46 4.00
C THR A 187 3.67 -24.88 3.43
N THR A 188 2.58 -24.26 3.88
CA THR A 188 1.22 -24.62 3.48
C THR A 188 0.42 -23.35 3.22
N GLU A 189 -0.20 -23.27 2.07
CA GLU A 189 -1.09 -22.16 1.69
C GLU A 189 -2.27 -22.00 2.65
N GLY A 190 -2.79 -20.77 2.70
CA GLY A 190 -4.02 -20.45 3.41
C GLY A 190 -4.00 -19.14 4.15
N LEU A 191 -5.12 -18.88 4.81
CA LEU A 191 -5.31 -17.74 5.70
C LEU A 191 -4.75 -18.07 7.08
N TYR A 192 -3.88 -17.23 7.59
CA TYR A 192 -3.27 -17.31 8.90
C TYR A 192 -3.65 -16.11 9.77
N GLN A 193 -3.65 -16.32 11.08
CA GLN A 193 -3.69 -15.31 12.10
C GLN A 193 -2.36 -15.27 12.83
N TRP A 194 -1.96 -14.08 13.30
CA TRP A 194 -0.76 -13.94 14.12
C TRP A 194 -0.94 -12.91 15.22
N ARG A 195 -0.25 -13.13 16.32
CA ARG A 195 -0.24 -12.27 17.50
C ARG A 195 1.11 -12.32 18.21
N VAL A 196 1.40 -11.30 19.00
CA VAL A 196 2.61 -11.20 19.80
C VAL A 196 2.25 -10.75 21.21
N ARG A 197 2.95 -11.26 22.21
CA ARG A 197 3.00 -10.69 23.56
C ARG A 197 4.43 -10.49 23.99
N ALA A 198 4.65 -9.55 24.89
CA ALA A 198 5.91 -9.35 25.59
C ALA A 198 5.96 -10.22 26.86
N GLU A 199 7.15 -10.69 27.22
CA GLU A 199 7.37 -11.55 28.37
C GLU A 199 8.54 -11.02 29.19
N THR A 200 8.46 -11.19 30.52
CA THR A 200 9.55 -11.06 31.49
C THR A 200 9.79 -12.43 32.13
N ALA A 201 10.69 -12.51 33.09
CA ALA A 201 10.90 -13.75 33.87
C ALA A 201 9.64 -14.20 34.64
N THR A 202 8.73 -13.27 34.97
CA THR A 202 7.60 -13.55 35.89
C THR A 202 6.25 -13.10 35.35
N LEU A 203 6.19 -12.22 34.37
CA LEU A 203 4.95 -11.63 33.86
C LEU A 203 4.89 -11.64 32.34
N ASN A 204 3.68 -11.71 31.82
CA ASN A 204 3.37 -11.56 30.41
C ASN A 204 2.47 -10.34 30.17
N SER A 205 2.68 -9.66 29.06
CA SER A 205 1.72 -8.64 28.59
C SER A 205 0.44 -9.30 28.09
N LYS A 206 -0.58 -8.48 27.84
CA LYS A 206 -1.73 -8.89 26.99
C LYS A 206 -1.21 -9.25 25.60
N TRP A 207 -1.92 -10.17 24.93
CA TRP A 207 -1.70 -10.42 23.51
C TRP A 207 -2.00 -9.17 22.69
N SER A 208 -1.24 -8.94 21.65
CA SER A 208 -1.55 -7.91 20.65
C SER A 208 -2.93 -8.13 20.04
N VAL A 209 -3.44 -7.14 19.32
CA VAL A 209 -4.50 -7.40 18.35
C VAL A 209 -4.07 -8.52 17.40
N VAL A 210 -5.02 -9.37 17.00
CA VAL A 210 -4.76 -10.41 16.00
C VAL A 210 -4.76 -9.75 14.63
N ARG A 211 -3.75 -10.04 13.81
CA ARG A 211 -3.72 -9.71 12.40
C ARG A 211 -3.79 -10.96 11.55
N THR A 212 -4.31 -10.81 10.35
CA THR A 212 -4.38 -11.87 9.34
C THR A 212 -3.39 -11.63 8.22
N PHE A 213 -2.93 -12.72 7.60
CA PHE A 213 -2.25 -12.71 6.31
C PHE A 213 -2.61 -13.95 5.51
N THR A 214 -2.47 -13.88 4.18
CA THR A 214 -2.68 -15.03 3.29
C THR A 214 -1.34 -15.38 2.64
N TYR A 215 -0.93 -16.63 2.78
CA TYR A 215 0.15 -17.22 2.00
C TYR A 215 -0.46 -18.03 0.86
N ASP A 216 -0.10 -17.70 -0.37
CA ASP A 216 -0.69 -18.27 -1.58
C ASP A 216 0.38 -18.31 -2.68
N VAL A 217 0.71 -19.51 -3.13
CA VAL A 217 1.67 -19.77 -4.21
C VAL A 217 1.02 -20.44 -5.42
N THR A 218 -0.32 -20.58 -5.41
CA THR A 218 -1.08 -21.15 -6.52
C THR A 218 -1.25 -20.10 -7.63
N PRO A 219 -0.67 -20.30 -8.83
CA PRO A 219 -0.83 -19.36 -9.93
C PRO A 219 -2.27 -19.37 -10.49
N PRO A 220 -2.72 -18.25 -11.09
CA PRO A 220 -3.99 -18.21 -11.80
C PRO A 220 -4.05 -19.17 -12.98
N ASP A 221 -5.26 -19.57 -13.33
CA ASP A 221 -5.52 -20.36 -14.53
C ASP A 221 -5.07 -19.64 -15.81
N LYS A 222 -4.88 -20.43 -16.87
CA LYS A 222 -4.48 -19.96 -18.18
C LYS A 222 -5.53 -19.03 -18.78
N VAL A 223 -5.09 -17.89 -19.29
CA VAL A 223 -5.96 -16.90 -19.98
C VAL A 223 -6.48 -17.47 -21.29
N VAL A 224 -7.76 -17.24 -21.59
CA VAL A 224 -8.38 -17.57 -22.87
C VAL A 224 -8.48 -16.30 -23.73
N LEU A 225 -7.81 -16.27 -24.86
CA LEU A 225 -7.86 -15.16 -25.82
C LEU A 225 -9.20 -15.18 -26.56
N SER A 226 -9.78 -13.98 -26.83
CA SER A 226 -11.10 -13.87 -27.44
C SER A 226 -11.11 -13.04 -28.73
N SER A 227 -10.26 -12.04 -28.88
CA SER A 227 -10.19 -11.20 -30.12
C SER A 227 -8.81 -10.54 -30.25
N PRO A 228 -8.24 -10.44 -31.44
CA PRO A 228 -8.67 -11.14 -32.68
C PRO A 228 -8.63 -12.66 -32.50
N ILE A 229 -9.50 -13.39 -33.21
CA ILE A 229 -9.38 -14.86 -33.28
C ILE A 229 -8.14 -15.23 -34.08
N ASN A 230 -7.63 -16.44 -33.85
CA ASN A 230 -6.40 -16.87 -34.50
C ASN A 230 -6.52 -16.78 -36.04
N GLU A 231 -5.47 -16.26 -36.67
CA GLU A 231 -5.33 -16.02 -38.13
C GLU A 231 -6.31 -15.00 -38.74
N GLN A 232 -6.96 -14.18 -37.93
CA GLN A 232 -7.86 -13.14 -38.39
C GLN A 232 -7.12 -12.01 -39.10
N SER A 233 -7.75 -11.44 -40.16
CA SER A 233 -7.33 -10.16 -40.75
C SER A 233 -8.11 -9.02 -40.10
N VAL A 234 -7.44 -7.95 -39.69
CA VAL A 234 -8.00 -6.85 -38.90
C VAL A 234 -7.44 -5.49 -39.32
N THR A 235 -8.22 -4.44 -39.13
CA THR A 235 -7.79 -3.05 -39.34
C THR A 235 -7.32 -2.40 -38.05
N LYS A 236 -6.41 -1.43 -38.15
CA LYS A 236 -5.96 -0.63 -37.00
C LYS A 236 -7.01 0.41 -36.57
N PRO A 237 -7.16 0.72 -35.26
CA PRO A 237 -6.49 0.11 -34.11
C PRO A 237 -7.02 -1.31 -33.82
N VAL A 238 -6.12 -2.25 -33.58
CA VAL A 238 -6.49 -3.64 -33.28
C VAL A 238 -6.80 -3.78 -31.78
N THR A 239 -8.01 -4.19 -31.43
CA THR A 239 -8.38 -4.43 -30.03
C THR A 239 -8.11 -5.89 -29.65
N LEU A 240 -7.05 -6.10 -28.87
CA LEU A 240 -6.74 -7.38 -28.24
C LEU A 240 -7.66 -7.57 -27.02
N ARG A 241 -8.34 -8.73 -26.90
CA ARG A 241 -9.26 -9.06 -25.79
C ARG A 241 -9.05 -10.47 -25.30
N TRP A 242 -9.28 -10.66 -24.01
CA TRP A 242 -9.19 -11.97 -23.35
C TRP A 242 -10.18 -12.10 -22.18
N ASN A 243 -10.45 -13.31 -21.76
CA ASN A 243 -11.29 -13.62 -20.61
C ASN A 243 -10.41 -13.72 -19.36
N ALA A 244 -10.85 -13.09 -18.26
CA ALA A 244 -10.17 -13.11 -16.98
C ALA A 244 -10.38 -14.46 -16.27
N PRO A 245 -9.33 -15.16 -15.81
CA PRO A 245 -9.46 -16.13 -14.73
C PRO A 245 -10.01 -15.49 -13.45
N ALA A 246 -10.63 -16.30 -12.58
CA ALA A 246 -11.40 -15.80 -11.43
C ALA A 246 -10.57 -15.01 -10.40
N ASP A 247 -9.30 -15.34 -10.23
CA ASP A 247 -8.36 -14.77 -9.24
C ASP A 247 -7.37 -13.77 -9.85
N ALA A 248 -7.42 -13.54 -11.17
CA ALA A 248 -6.54 -12.61 -11.85
C ALA A 248 -6.80 -11.15 -11.44
N THR A 249 -5.73 -10.44 -11.10
CA THR A 249 -5.77 -9.00 -10.80
C THR A 249 -5.00 -8.16 -11.81
N LYS A 250 -4.04 -8.78 -12.51
CA LYS A 250 -3.22 -8.16 -13.55
C LYS A 250 -2.95 -9.15 -14.68
N TYR A 251 -2.53 -8.60 -15.81
CA TYR A 251 -2.19 -9.38 -17.00
C TYR A 251 -0.86 -8.91 -17.54
N GLU A 252 -0.06 -9.84 -18.04
CA GLU A 252 1.17 -9.54 -18.78
C GLU A 252 0.92 -9.90 -20.25
N LEU A 253 0.85 -8.88 -21.10
CA LEU A 253 0.62 -8.96 -22.53
C LEU A 253 1.94 -8.93 -23.27
N GLU A 254 2.14 -9.87 -24.18
CA GLU A 254 3.24 -9.89 -25.14
C GLU A 254 2.71 -9.83 -26.57
N VAL A 255 3.35 -8.98 -27.39
CA VAL A 255 3.08 -8.90 -28.82
C VAL A 255 4.39 -8.99 -29.58
N TYR A 256 4.47 -9.94 -30.51
CA TYR A 256 5.66 -10.24 -31.28
C TYR A 256 5.42 -10.12 -32.78
N LYS A 257 6.49 -9.92 -33.54
CA LYS A 257 6.50 -10.23 -34.95
C LYS A 257 6.28 -11.74 -35.15
N ASN A 258 5.91 -12.18 -36.33
CA ASN A 258 5.55 -13.58 -36.60
C ASN A 258 6.73 -14.58 -36.46
N ASN A 259 7.60 -14.38 -35.49
CA ASN A 259 8.74 -15.28 -35.18
C ASN A 259 8.82 -15.65 -33.68
N ALA A 260 7.89 -15.17 -32.84
CA ALA A 260 7.82 -15.38 -31.40
C ALA A 260 9.09 -14.98 -30.61
N THR A 261 10.05 -14.31 -31.22
CA THR A 261 11.34 -13.94 -30.60
C THR A 261 11.58 -12.44 -30.56
N THR A 262 11.03 -11.70 -31.54
CA THR A 262 11.23 -10.27 -31.67
C THR A 262 9.96 -9.52 -31.23
N PRO A 263 9.94 -8.86 -30.07
CA PRO A 263 8.84 -8.00 -29.69
C PRO A 263 8.57 -6.94 -30.75
N ILE A 264 7.30 -6.57 -30.94
CA ILE A 264 6.96 -5.56 -31.96
C ILE A 264 7.63 -4.20 -31.68
N ASN A 265 7.81 -3.87 -30.41
CA ASN A 265 8.57 -2.71 -29.94
C ASN A 265 9.02 -2.89 -28.48
N GLY A 266 9.71 -1.90 -27.91
CA GLY A 266 10.20 -1.91 -26.53
C GLY A 266 9.12 -1.73 -25.43
N THR A 267 7.85 -1.59 -25.79
CA THR A 267 6.75 -1.48 -24.82
C THR A 267 6.38 -2.83 -24.20
N PHE A 268 6.61 -3.93 -24.93
CA PHE A 268 6.27 -5.28 -24.49
C PHE A 268 7.45 -6.02 -23.85
N PRO A 269 7.22 -6.82 -22.79
CA PRO A 269 5.92 -7.18 -22.19
C PRO A 269 5.26 -6.02 -21.43
N LEU A 270 3.93 -5.89 -21.53
CA LEU A 270 3.15 -4.84 -20.91
C LEU A 270 2.25 -5.39 -19.79
N THR A 271 2.31 -4.79 -18.59
CA THR A 271 1.42 -5.17 -17.48
C THR A 271 0.17 -4.30 -17.47
N LEU A 272 -1.01 -4.94 -17.43
CA LEU A 272 -2.34 -4.33 -17.51
C LEU A 272 -3.22 -4.80 -16.35
N THR A 273 -4.22 -3.98 -15.99
CA THR A 273 -5.32 -4.37 -15.09
C THR A 273 -6.64 -4.62 -15.84
N SER A 274 -6.71 -4.21 -17.12
CA SER A 274 -7.84 -4.45 -18.01
C SER A 274 -7.70 -5.77 -18.75
N THR A 275 -8.82 -6.30 -19.25
CA THR A 275 -8.88 -7.49 -20.11
C THR A 275 -8.86 -7.15 -21.59
N SER A 276 -8.41 -5.95 -21.94
CA SER A 276 -8.24 -5.52 -23.33
C SER A 276 -7.12 -4.50 -23.48
N TYR A 277 -6.57 -4.43 -24.69
CA TYR A 277 -5.56 -3.47 -25.10
C TYR A 277 -5.78 -3.02 -26.55
N SER A 278 -5.65 -1.72 -26.82
CA SER A 278 -5.76 -1.17 -28.19
C SER A 278 -4.35 -1.04 -28.80
N LEU A 279 -4.02 -1.91 -29.72
CA LEU A 279 -2.74 -1.91 -30.45
C LEU A 279 -2.83 -0.98 -31.66
N THR A 280 -1.96 0.02 -31.70
CA THR A 280 -1.90 1.03 -32.77
C THR A 280 -0.68 0.85 -33.70
N VAL A 281 0.26 0.02 -33.31
CA VAL A 281 1.52 -0.23 -34.03
C VAL A 281 1.39 -1.42 -34.99
N GLY A 282 2.35 -1.58 -35.90
CA GLY A 282 2.42 -2.59 -36.94
C GLY A 282 2.07 -2.02 -38.33
N GLU A 283 2.55 -2.68 -39.41
CA GLU A 283 2.40 -2.24 -40.78
C GLU A 283 1.28 -3.04 -41.49
N ILE A 284 0.67 -2.44 -42.55
CA ILE A 284 -0.29 -3.16 -43.41
C ILE A 284 0.41 -4.37 -44.04
N GLY A 285 -0.23 -5.52 -44.00
CA GLY A 285 0.31 -6.80 -44.43
C GLY A 285 1.17 -7.52 -43.38
N GLU A 286 1.51 -6.88 -42.27
CA GLU A 286 2.31 -7.50 -41.20
C GLU A 286 1.49 -8.54 -40.43
N LYS A 287 2.03 -9.75 -40.28
CA LYS A 287 1.48 -10.80 -39.41
C LYS A 287 2.14 -10.69 -38.04
N LEU A 288 1.32 -10.51 -37.04
CA LEU A 288 1.72 -10.40 -35.62
C LEU A 288 1.19 -11.58 -34.83
N MET A 289 1.86 -11.87 -33.71
CA MET A 289 1.40 -12.88 -32.76
C MET A 289 1.42 -12.32 -31.35
N TRP A 290 0.48 -12.78 -30.54
CA TRP A 290 0.32 -12.28 -29.19
C TRP A 290 -0.14 -13.37 -28.23
N ARG A 291 0.16 -13.17 -26.95
CA ARG A 291 -0.26 -14.02 -25.85
C ARG A 291 -0.38 -13.21 -24.56
N VAL A 292 -1.10 -13.77 -23.60
CA VAL A 292 -1.34 -13.14 -22.29
C VAL A 292 -1.19 -14.19 -21.19
N ARG A 293 -0.67 -13.78 -20.04
CA ARG A 293 -0.82 -14.54 -18.80
C ARG A 293 -1.45 -13.68 -17.73
N ALA A 294 -2.13 -14.33 -16.80
CA ALA A 294 -2.69 -13.70 -15.62
C ALA A 294 -1.69 -13.64 -14.46
N ILE A 295 -1.88 -12.69 -13.59
CA ILE A 295 -1.14 -12.50 -12.34
C ILE A 295 -2.18 -12.26 -11.26
N ASP A 296 -2.11 -12.98 -10.15
CA ASP A 296 -3.01 -12.85 -9.01
C ASP A 296 -2.61 -11.72 -8.06
N LYS A 297 -3.29 -11.64 -6.92
CA LYS A 297 -3.02 -10.65 -5.88
C LYS A 297 -1.75 -10.95 -5.09
N SER A 298 -1.34 -12.22 -5.01
CA SER A 298 -0.12 -12.70 -4.36
C SER A 298 1.13 -12.42 -5.20
N GLY A 299 0.95 -12.12 -6.50
CA GLY A 299 2.02 -11.93 -7.48
C GLY A 299 2.40 -13.20 -8.24
N ASN A 300 1.67 -14.31 -8.03
CA ASN A 300 1.90 -15.54 -8.77
C ASN A 300 1.53 -15.35 -10.24
N LYS A 301 2.39 -15.81 -11.14
CA LYS A 301 2.21 -15.69 -12.59
C LYS A 301 1.72 -17.02 -13.16
N GLY A 302 0.53 -17.01 -13.76
CA GLY A 302 -0.02 -18.14 -14.50
C GLY A 302 0.77 -18.45 -15.77
N ALA A 303 0.47 -19.58 -16.37
CA ALA A 303 1.00 -19.94 -17.67
C ALA A 303 0.47 -18.97 -18.75
N TYR A 304 1.30 -18.70 -19.76
CA TYR A 304 0.82 -17.95 -20.92
C TYR A 304 -0.26 -18.71 -21.67
N SER A 305 -1.20 -17.96 -22.29
CA SER A 305 -2.10 -18.49 -23.32
C SER A 305 -1.31 -19.11 -24.48
N GLU A 306 -1.99 -19.87 -25.33
CA GLU A 306 -1.46 -20.14 -26.66
C GLU A 306 -1.27 -18.82 -27.43
N TYR A 307 -0.37 -18.83 -28.42
CA TYR A 307 -0.24 -17.70 -29.32
C TYR A 307 -1.47 -17.65 -30.26
N PHE A 308 -2.07 -16.48 -30.38
CA PHE A 308 -2.92 -16.15 -31.50
C PHE A 308 -2.18 -15.24 -32.48
N THR A 309 -2.46 -15.40 -33.76
CA THR A 309 -1.89 -14.58 -34.84
C THR A 309 -3.00 -13.78 -35.50
N PHE A 310 -2.65 -12.61 -36.04
CA PHE A 310 -3.52 -11.80 -36.89
C PHE A 310 -2.69 -11.04 -37.93
N THR A 311 -3.32 -10.64 -39.04
CA THR A 311 -2.69 -9.85 -40.10
C THR A 311 -3.34 -8.48 -40.15
N ILE A 312 -2.54 -7.41 -40.20
CA ILE A 312 -3.03 -6.03 -40.33
C ILE A 312 -3.43 -5.75 -41.77
N GLN A 313 -4.64 -5.22 -42.01
CA GLN A 313 -5.18 -4.79 -43.32
C GLN A 313 -5.24 -3.28 -43.41
#